data_233884c94dc73cbf4bcdebadaa60b824
#
_entry.id   233884c94dc73cbf4bcdebadaa60b824
#
_cell.length_a   1.000
_cell.length_b   1.000
_cell.length_c   1.000
_cell.angle_alpha   90.00
_cell.angle_beta   90.00
_cell.angle_gamma   90.00
#
_symmetry.space_group_name_H-M   'P 1'
#
loop_
_entity.id
_entity.type
_entity.pdbx_description
1 polymer ?
#
loop_
_entity_poly.entity_id
_entity_poly.type
_entity_poly.pdbx_seq_one_letter_code
_entity_poly.pdbx_strand_id
1 'polypeptide(L)'
;MILEGCFFMFHNQSAHFVNGITLNVRDKEAMKQFYEHILGLNVVNESYSIVHYEIGNSNHFLTLKQINYGREPLTSEAGLFHLAIRLPSKRDLADLLVQLSEYELPINGGEHDITTSLFLDDPEGNGLEFYVDHPIEDWAFEDDKVVLETQPINVANLLTYVSNEKWQGMPDETIIGYVNLKTIELKRVISYYKNFFGLEASSLETNTALYLSSNGYHQHIVVNNWFSRIKRIENDKTYGLACVDYHYPETTHKHITGPDGILFRFNFYKVV
;
A
#
# COMPACT_ATOMS: atom_id res chain seq x y z
N MET A 1 6.69 -27.76 8.11
CA MET A 1 7.94 -27.12 7.68
C MET A 1 7.81 -26.80 6.19
N ILE A 2 6.86 -25.99 5.81
CA ILE A 2 6.62 -25.47 4.45
C ILE A 2 5.87 -24.14 4.63
N LEU A 3 6.48 -23.08 5.04
CA LEU A 3 5.83 -21.73 5.01
C LEU A 3 6.81 -20.56 5.10
N GLU A 4 8.08 -20.75 5.46
CA GLU A 4 9.02 -19.61 5.61
C GLU A 4 9.55 -19.05 4.28
N GLY A 5 9.39 -19.74 3.15
CA GLY A 5 9.90 -19.28 1.85
C GLY A 5 8.89 -18.54 0.97
N CYS A 6 7.60 -18.50 1.33
CA CYS A 6 6.56 -17.98 0.45
C CYS A 6 6.34 -16.46 0.59
N PHE A 7 6.66 -15.86 1.75
CA PHE A 7 6.30 -14.49 2.06
C PHE A 7 6.99 -13.44 1.16
N PHE A 8 8.25 -13.66 0.79
CA PHE A 8 9.00 -12.75 -0.07
C PHE A 8 9.10 -13.22 -1.53
N MET A 9 8.35 -14.26 -1.91
CA MET A 9 8.42 -14.82 -3.26
C MET A 9 8.16 -13.77 -4.34
N PHE A 10 7.22 -12.86 -4.10
CA PHE A 10 6.81 -11.84 -5.06
C PHE A 10 7.49 -10.48 -4.84
N HIS A 11 8.09 -10.22 -3.66
CA HIS A 11 8.74 -8.98 -3.26
C HIS A 11 10.22 -9.24 -2.96
N ASN A 12 10.92 -9.92 -3.85
CA ASN A 12 12.34 -10.23 -3.73
C ASN A 12 13.22 -9.26 -4.54
N GLN A 13 14.53 -9.40 -4.44
CA GLN A 13 15.50 -8.56 -5.13
C GLN A 13 15.35 -8.49 -6.65
N SER A 14 14.73 -9.48 -7.28
CA SER A 14 14.51 -9.52 -8.75
C SER A 14 13.12 -9.01 -9.16
N ALA A 15 12.24 -8.71 -8.22
CA ALA A 15 10.90 -8.21 -8.49
C ALA A 15 10.87 -6.68 -8.59
N HIS A 16 9.80 -6.15 -9.15
CA HIS A 16 9.54 -4.71 -9.28
C HIS A 16 8.34 -4.34 -8.41
N PHE A 17 8.54 -3.56 -7.35
CA PHE A 17 7.49 -3.26 -6.39
C PHE A 17 7.70 -1.96 -5.64
N VAL A 18 6.67 -1.50 -4.95
CA VAL A 18 6.74 -0.33 -4.05
C VAL A 18 7.33 -0.77 -2.72
N ASN A 19 8.40 -0.12 -2.29
CA ASN A 19 9.03 -0.37 -1.00
C ASN A 19 9.09 0.85 -0.07
N GLY A 20 8.41 1.94 -0.46
CA GLY A 20 8.27 3.08 0.42
C GLY A 20 7.24 4.09 -0.07
N ILE A 21 6.74 4.89 0.86
CA ILE A 21 5.84 6.01 0.58
C ILE A 21 6.19 7.18 1.49
N THR A 22 6.09 8.39 0.96
CA THR A 22 6.20 9.62 1.73
C THR A 22 4.86 10.37 1.70
N LEU A 23 4.33 10.70 2.88
CA LEU A 23 3.14 11.52 3.06
C LEU A 23 3.53 12.88 3.65
N ASN A 24 3.06 13.96 3.03
CA ASN A 24 3.10 15.27 3.65
C ASN A 24 1.93 15.40 4.61
N VAL A 25 2.21 15.77 5.85
CA VAL A 25 1.24 15.84 6.94
C VAL A 25 1.18 17.23 7.57
N ARG A 26 0.04 17.57 8.18
CA ARG A 26 -0.16 18.84 8.93
C ARG A 26 0.38 18.72 10.34
N ASP A 27 0.03 17.63 11.00
CA ASP A 27 0.32 17.38 12.41
C ASP A 27 1.04 16.03 12.56
N LYS A 28 2.37 16.12 12.57
CA LYS A 28 3.23 14.94 12.72
C LYS A 28 2.95 14.20 14.04
N GLU A 29 2.65 14.93 15.13
CA GLU A 29 2.44 14.29 16.43
C GLU A 29 1.11 13.54 16.50
N ALA A 30 0.03 14.08 15.91
CA ALA A 30 -1.23 13.36 15.79
C ALA A 30 -1.07 12.07 14.94
N MET A 31 -0.31 12.17 13.85
CA MET A 31 -0.02 11.02 12.99
C MET A 31 0.86 9.98 13.69
N LYS A 32 1.83 10.41 14.51
CA LYS A 32 2.65 9.52 15.35
C LYS A 32 1.79 8.72 16.32
N GLN A 33 0.79 9.36 16.98
CA GLN A 33 -0.12 8.63 17.87
C GLN A 33 -0.82 7.47 17.13
N PHE A 34 -1.21 7.68 15.90
CA PHE A 34 -1.86 6.65 15.09
C PHE A 34 -0.86 5.56 14.64
N TYR A 35 0.25 5.94 14.00
CA TYR A 35 1.18 4.99 13.40
C TYR A 35 2.04 4.25 14.43
N GLU A 36 2.43 4.89 15.54
CA GLU A 36 3.26 4.28 16.58
C GLU A 36 2.43 3.55 17.65
N HIS A 37 1.38 4.19 18.19
CA HIS A 37 0.68 3.62 19.34
C HIS A 37 -0.51 2.75 18.96
N ILE A 38 -1.20 3.03 17.86
CA ILE A 38 -2.33 2.20 17.42
C ILE A 38 -1.84 1.08 16.51
N LEU A 39 -1.08 1.42 15.47
CA LEU A 39 -0.59 0.43 14.51
C LEU A 39 0.70 -0.27 14.96
N GLY A 40 1.52 0.38 15.79
CA GLY A 40 2.76 -0.19 16.32
C GLY A 40 3.90 -0.24 15.30
N LEU A 41 4.04 0.80 14.45
CA LEU A 41 5.18 0.93 13.56
C LEU A 41 6.45 1.34 14.32
N ASN A 42 7.59 0.81 13.90
CA ASN A 42 8.88 1.11 14.49
C ASN A 42 9.51 2.37 13.87
N VAL A 43 9.91 3.32 14.72
CA VAL A 43 10.66 4.51 14.29
C VAL A 43 12.10 4.12 13.98
N VAL A 44 12.53 4.34 12.74
CA VAL A 44 13.93 4.18 12.32
C VAL A 44 14.73 5.46 12.55
N ASN A 45 14.12 6.60 12.22
CA ASN A 45 14.75 7.91 12.37
C ASN A 45 13.68 8.99 12.52
N GLU A 46 14.00 10.01 13.33
CA GLU A 46 13.12 11.15 13.52
C GLU A 46 13.92 12.46 13.52
N SER A 47 13.34 13.50 12.92
CA SER A 47 13.82 14.87 12.96
C SER A 47 12.67 15.81 13.32
N TYR A 48 12.95 17.11 13.37
CA TYR A 48 11.92 18.13 13.70
C TYR A 48 10.64 17.99 12.86
N SER A 49 10.78 17.79 11.53
CA SER A 49 9.64 17.76 10.60
C SER A 49 9.41 16.40 9.92
N ILE A 50 10.23 15.41 10.20
CA ILE A 50 10.15 14.11 9.51
C ILE A 50 10.23 13.00 10.56
N VAL A 51 9.37 11.99 10.42
CA VAL A 51 9.53 10.70 11.07
C VAL A 51 9.54 9.62 10.00
N HIS A 52 10.42 8.66 10.17
CA HIS A 52 10.67 7.58 9.25
C HIS A 52 10.44 6.25 9.96
N TYR A 53 9.49 5.48 9.44
CA TYR A 53 9.11 4.18 9.97
C TYR A 53 9.56 3.06 9.05
N GLU A 54 9.95 1.95 9.64
CA GLU A 54 10.02 0.68 8.94
C GLU A 54 8.72 -0.10 9.18
N ILE A 55 8.19 -0.70 8.10
CA ILE A 55 7.01 -1.55 8.13
C ILE A 55 7.49 -2.99 8.27
N GLY A 56 7.19 -3.61 9.43
CA GLY A 56 7.78 -4.89 9.79
C GLY A 56 9.31 -4.78 9.98
N ASN A 57 10.04 -5.75 9.48
CA ASN A 57 11.52 -5.79 9.43
C ASN A 57 11.96 -6.21 8.02
N SER A 58 11.44 -5.53 7.01
CA SER A 58 11.43 -6.00 5.63
C SER A 58 11.99 -5.00 4.61
N ASN A 59 12.63 -3.92 5.07
CA ASN A 59 13.09 -2.80 4.22
C ASN A 59 11.96 -2.13 3.42
N HIS A 60 10.75 -2.09 3.99
CA HIS A 60 9.64 -1.29 3.50
C HIS A 60 9.40 -0.11 4.45
N PHE A 61 9.14 1.07 3.91
CA PHE A 61 9.18 2.30 4.70
C PHE A 61 7.97 3.21 4.49
N LEU A 62 7.53 3.83 5.58
CA LEU A 62 6.61 4.97 5.57
C LEU A 62 7.33 6.19 6.13
N THR A 63 7.30 7.30 5.40
CA THR A 63 7.83 8.57 5.85
C THR A 63 6.71 9.58 6.01
N LEU A 64 6.56 10.16 7.18
CA LEU A 64 5.71 11.34 7.41
C LEU A 64 6.57 12.57 7.41
N LYS A 65 6.23 13.55 6.58
CA LYS A 65 6.90 14.84 6.46
C LYS A 65 5.93 15.96 6.79
N GLN A 66 6.09 16.57 7.95
CA GLN A 66 5.29 17.73 8.29
C GLN A 66 5.68 18.92 7.41
N ILE A 67 4.70 19.49 6.75
CA ILE A 67 4.85 20.72 5.97
C ILE A 67 3.95 21.84 6.54
N ASN A 68 4.47 23.06 6.53
CA ASN A 68 3.70 24.22 6.96
C ASN A 68 2.98 24.85 5.76
N TYR A 69 1.70 25.20 5.95
CA TYR A 69 0.90 25.87 4.92
C TYR A 69 0.76 25.06 3.62
N GLY A 70 0.65 23.73 3.75
CA GLY A 70 0.39 22.83 2.63
C GLY A 70 -0.98 23.10 2.01
N ARG A 71 -1.08 22.82 0.71
CA ARG A 71 -2.35 22.84 -0.03
C ARG A 71 -3.11 21.53 0.18
N GLU A 72 -4.43 21.62 0.37
CA GLU A 72 -5.29 20.43 0.30
C GLU A 72 -5.35 19.89 -1.12
N PRO A 73 -5.23 18.56 -1.32
CA PRO A 73 -5.53 17.99 -2.62
C PRO A 73 -7.02 18.12 -2.93
N LEU A 74 -7.36 18.42 -4.18
CA LEU A 74 -8.75 18.37 -4.60
C LEU A 74 -9.22 16.90 -4.67
N THR A 75 -10.48 16.63 -4.37
CA THR A 75 -11.06 15.27 -4.45
C THR A 75 -10.86 14.64 -5.84
N SER A 76 -10.92 15.48 -6.89
CA SER A 76 -10.70 15.06 -8.28
C SER A 76 -9.23 15.02 -8.70
N GLU A 77 -8.29 15.23 -7.79
CA GLU A 77 -6.86 15.22 -8.10
C GLU A 77 -6.31 13.79 -8.04
N ALA A 78 -5.40 13.46 -8.96
CA ALA A 78 -4.63 12.22 -8.91
C ALA A 78 -3.79 12.15 -7.64
N GLY A 79 -3.47 10.97 -7.16
CA GLY A 79 -2.72 10.76 -5.92
C GLY A 79 -2.99 9.40 -5.30
N LEU A 80 -2.78 9.28 -4.00
CA LEU A 80 -3.05 8.06 -3.26
C LEU A 80 -4.56 7.82 -3.15
N PHE A 81 -5.00 6.58 -3.42
CA PHE A 81 -6.29 6.08 -3.03
C PHE A 81 -6.16 5.32 -1.70
N HIS A 82 -5.27 4.33 -1.63
CA HIS A 82 -4.82 3.74 -0.38
C HIS A 82 -3.41 3.14 -0.49
N LEU A 83 -2.72 3.07 0.64
CA LEU A 83 -1.52 2.27 0.87
C LEU A 83 -1.96 0.90 1.39
N ALA A 84 -1.58 -0.16 0.69
CA ALA A 84 -1.92 -1.52 1.09
C ALA A 84 -0.73 -2.20 1.78
N ILE A 85 -0.95 -2.58 3.04
CA ILE A 85 0.02 -3.22 3.92
C ILE A 85 -0.38 -4.69 4.07
N ARG A 86 0.50 -5.59 3.61
CA ARG A 86 0.28 -7.02 3.70
C ARG A 86 0.77 -7.55 5.04
N LEU A 87 -0.12 -8.16 5.80
CA LEU A 87 0.18 -8.87 7.03
C LEU A 87 0.52 -10.34 6.74
N PRO A 88 1.30 -11.00 7.63
CA PRO A 88 1.74 -12.38 7.40
C PRO A 88 0.60 -13.40 7.44
N SER A 89 -0.43 -13.20 8.25
CA SER A 89 -1.48 -14.20 8.45
C SER A 89 -2.85 -13.62 8.79
N LYS A 90 -3.91 -14.44 8.62
CA LYS A 90 -5.28 -14.12 9.06
C LYS A 90 -5.36 -13.86 10.57
N ARG A 91 -4.47 -14.47 11.36
CA ARG A 91 -4.36 -14.19 12.80
C ARG A 91 -3.95 -12.75 13.05
N ASP A 92 -2.89 -12.28 12.37
CA ASP A 92 -2.41 -10.92 12.53
C ASP A 92 -3.45 -9.89 12.09
N LEU A 93 -4.20 -10.19 11.01
CA LEU A 93 -5.30 -9.34 10.56
C LEU A 93 -6.46 -9.32 11.56
N ALA A 94 -6.78 -10.45 12.19
CA ALA A 94 -7.81 -10.55 13.22
C ALA A 94 -7.41 -9.81 14.50
N ASP A 95 -6.16 -9.95 14.94
CA ASP A 95 -5.62 -9.23 16.10
C ASP A 95 -5.59 -7.71 15.87
N LEU A 96 -5.21 -7.28 14.64
CA LEU A 96 -5.30 -5.87 14.24
C LEU A 96 -6.74 -5.37 14.23
N LEU A 97 -7.71 -6.15 13.74
CA LEU A 97 -9.13 -5.77 13.77
C LEU A 97 -9.60 -5.49 15.21
N VAL A 98 -9.24 -6.35 16.16
CA VAL A 98 -9.56 -6.15 17.59
C VAL A 98 -8.92 -4.87 18.09
N GLN A 99 -7.63 -4.66 17.83
CA GLN A 99 -6.89 -3.45 18.20
C GLN A 99 -7.58 -2.18 17.68
N LEU A 100 -7.87 -2.11 16.40
CA LEU A 100 -8.51 -0.96 15.79
C LEU A 100 -9.92 -0.70 16.35
N SER A 101 -10.64 -1.77 16.70
CA SER A 101 -11.97 -1.70 17.34
C SER A 101 -11.90 -1.15 18.75
N GLU A 102 -10.85 -1.45 19.54
CA GLU A 102 -10.63 -0.88 20.87
C GLU A 102 -10.43 0.66 20.83
N TYR A 103 -9.95 1.19 19.69
CA TYR A 103 -9.82 2.64 19.45
C TYR A 103 -11.02 3.26 18.73
N GLU A 104 -12.12 2.51 18.57
CA GLU A 104 -13.38 2.98 17.95
C GLU A 104 -13.18 3.56 16.55
N LEU A 105 -12.18 3.08 15.81
CA LEU A 105 -11.89 3.56 14.46
C LEU A 105 -12.94 3.03 13.46
N PRO A 106 -13.40 3.84 12.51
CA PRO A 106 -14.28 3.37 11.45
C PRO A 106 -13.51 2.42 10.51
N ILE A 107 -13.92 1.15 10.46
CA ILE A 107 -13.28 0.11 9.67
C ILE A 107 -14.31 -0.45 8.68
N ASN A 108 -13.90 -0.57 7.43
CA ASN A 108 -14.58 -1.36 6.42
C ASN A 108 -13.80 -2.64 6.13
N GLY A 109 -14.43 -3.63 5.52
CA GLY A 109 -13.74 -4.87 5.16
C GLY A 109 -14.27 -5.46 3.87
N GLY A 110 -13.39 -6.16 3.17
CA GLY A 110 -13.68 -6.89 1.93
C GLY A 110 -13.06 -8.28 1.93
N GLU A 111 -13.78 -9.24 1.42
CA GLU A 111 -13.27 -10.55 1.05
C GLU A 111 -13.13 -10.57 -0.46
N HIS A 112 -11.92 -10.80 -0.94
CA HIS A 112 -11.62 -11.00 -2.35
C HIS A 112 -11.26 -12.47 -2.56
N ASP A 113 -11.35 -12.96 -3.79
CA ASP A 113 -10.96 -14.34 -4.08
C ASP A 113 -9.51 -14.65 -3.68
N ILE A 114 -8.67 -13.63 -3.68
CA ILE A 114 -7.23 -13.73 -3.42
C ILE A 114 -6.77 -13.11 -2.11
N THR A 115 -7.59 -12.30 -1.44
CA THR A 115 -7.21 -11.58 -0.21
C THR A 115 -8.39 -11.39 0.73
N THR A 116 -8.10 -11.25 2.02
CA THR A 116 -9.03 -10.70 3.03
C THR A 116 -8.48 -9.36 3.50
N SER A 117 -9.29 -8.30 3.47
CA SER A 117 -8.83 -6.92 3.66
C SER A 117 -9.66 -6.15 4.69
N LEU A 118 -8.99 -5.25 5.42
CA LEU A 118 -9.58 -4.20 6.26
C LEU A 118 -9.18 -2.83 5.70
N PHE A 119 -10.11 -1.90 5.64
CA PHE A 119 -9.92 -0.55 5.11
C PHE A 119 -10.25 0.50 6.17
N LEU A 120 -9.41 1.49 6.31
CA LEU A 120 -9.62 2.67 7.17
C LEU A 120 -8.82 3.85 6.63
N ASP A 121 -9.09 5.02 7.16
CA ASP A 121 -8.30 6.22 6.89
C ASP A 121 -7.42 6.55 8.11
N ASP A 122 -6.23 7.10 7.86
CA ASP A 122 -5.43 7.69 8.91
C ASP A 122 -6.05 9.03 9.39
N PRO A 123 -5.54 9.66 10.48
CA PRO A 123 -6.13 10.90 11.02
C PRO A 123 -6.20 12.08 10.03
N GLU A 124 -5.42 12.06 8.96
CA GLU A 124 -5.44 13.09 7.91
C GLU A 124 -6.15 12.66 6.63
N GLY A 125 -6.83 11.49 6.64
CA GLY A 125 -7.65 11.00 5.53
C GLY A 125 -6.85 10.31 4.43
N ASN A 126 -5.65 9.82 4.70
CA ASN A 126 -4.96 8.94 3.77
C ASN A 126 -5.50 7.52 3.93
N GLY A 127 -5.99 6.94 2.84
CA GLY A 127 -6.54 5.59 2.84
C GLY A 127 -5.46 4.53 3.14
N LEU A 128 -5.81 3.58 3.98
CA LEU A 128 -5.00 2.40 4.33
C LEU A 128 -5.81 1.14 4.07
N GLU A 129 -5.12 0.12 3.58
CA GLU A 129 -5.62 -1.24 3.52
C GLU A 129 -4.65 -2.14 4.28
N PHE A 130 -5.17 -2.97 5.19
CA PHE A 130 -4.44 -4.07 5.78
C PHE A 130 -5.02 -5.36 5.26
N TYR A 131 -4.20 -6.23 4.68
CA TYR A 131 -4.70 -7.44 4.06
C TYR A 131 -3.78 -8.64 4.26
N VAL A 132 -4.33 -9.80 3.99
CA VAL A 132 -3.61 -11.07 3.91
C VAL A 132 -3.90 -11.74 2.58
N ASP A 133 -2.88 -12.31 1.96
CA ASP A 133 -3.05 -13.14 0.78
C ASP A 133 -3.69 -14.48 1.17
N HIS A 134 -4.59 -14.98 0.32
CA HIS A 134 -4.99 -16.38 0.35
C HIS A 134 -3.88 -17.24 -0.26
N PRO A 135 -3.85 -18.56 0.04
CA PRO A 135 -2.91 -19.48 -0.59
C PRO A 135 -2.98 -19.38 -2.12
N ILE A 136 -1.83 -19.42 -2.80
CA ILE A 136 -1.76 -19.26 -4.27
C ILE A 136 -2.57 -20.34 -5.00
N GLU A 137 -2.66 -21.52 -4.43
CA GLU A 137 -3.46 -22.63 -4.94
C GLU A 137 -4.97 -22.34 -4.98
N ASP A 138 -5.42 -21.37 -4.21
CA ASP A 138 -6.83 -20.93 -4.15
C ASP A 138 -7.14 -19.78 -5.14
N TRP A 139 -6.10 -19.20 -5.79
CA TRP A 139 -6.31 -18.11 -6.73
C TRP A 139 -6.97 -18.61 -8.01
N ALA A 140 -8.05 -17.95 -8.41
CA ALA A 140 -8.72 -18.22 -9.69
C ALA A 140 -8.06 -17.44 -10.83
N PHE A 141 -7.89 -18.11 -11.98
CA PHE A 141 -7.31 -17.50 -13.18
C PHE A 141 -8.25 -17.66 -14.36
N GLU A 142 -8.36 -16.60 -15.17
CA GLU A 142 -9.03 -16.57 -16.46
C GLU A 142 -8.07 -15.92 -17.48
N ASP A 143 -7.75 -16.61 -18.58
CA ASP A 143 -6.78 -16.17 -19.59
C ASP A 143 -5.43 -15.71 -18.99
N ASP A 144 -4.86 -16.50 -18.08
CA ASP A 144 -3.64 -16.20 -17.31
C ASP A 144 -3.72 -14.91 -16.45
N LYS A 145 -4.92 -14.41 -16.20
CA LYS A 145 -5.20 -13.23 -15.36
C LYS A 145 -5.90 -13.64 -14.09
N VAL A 146 -5.52 -13.00 -12.98
CA VAL A 146 -6.17 -13.23 -11.69
C VAL A 146 -7.60 -12.67 -11.73
N VAL A 147 -8.55 -13.47 -11.28
CA VAL A 147 -9.94 -13.05 -11.08
C VAL A 147 -10.06 -12.28 -9.76
N LEU A 148 -10.70 -11.13 -9.79
CA LEU A 148 -10.83 -10.22 -8.65
C LEU A 148 -12.32 -9.91 -8.41
N GLU A 149 -13.01 -10.81 -7.74
CA GLU A 149 -14.35 -10.54 -7.21
C GLU A 149 -14.26 -10.03 -5.76
N THR A 150 -15.18 -9.16 -5.37
CA THR A 150 -15.23 -8.59 -4.03
C THR A 150 -16.55 -8.90 -3.37
N GLN A 151 -16.51 -9.44 -2.16
CA GLN A 151 -17.66 -9.70 -1.31
C GLN A 151 -17.47 -8.99 0.04
N PRO A 152 -18.55 -8.72 0.79
CA PRO A 152 -18.43 -8.22 2.15
C PRO A 152 -17.64 -9.21 3.03
N ILE A 153 -16.75 -8.68 3.87
CA ILE A 153 -15.96 -9.51 4.79
C ILE A 153 -16.85 -10.27 5.77
N ASN A 154 -16.52 -11.53 6.00
CA ASN A 154 -17.13 -12.32 7.08
C ASN A 154 -16.36 -12.07 8.40
N VAL A 155 -16.72 -10.99 9.11
CA VAL A 155 -16.10 -10.59 10.38
C VAL A 155 -16.15 -11.72 11.41
N ALA A 156 -17.27 -12.46 11.52
CA ALA A 156 -17.39 -13.55 12.48
C ALA A 156 -16.37 -14.67 12.19
N ASN A 157 -16.13 -14.98 10.92
CA ASN A 157 -15.10 -15.93 10.53
C ASN A 157 -13.70 -15.38 10.85
N LEU A 158 -13.39 -14.14 10.50
CA LEU A 158 -12.08 -13.53 10.78
C LEU A 158 -11.79 -13.54 12.29
N LEU A 159 -12.76 -13.22 13.15
CA LEU A 159 -12.59 -13.24 14.60
C LEU A 159 -12.28 -14.64 15.18
N THR A 160 -12.52 -15.73 14.44
CA THR A 160 -12.11 -17.07 14.90
C THR A 160 -10.60 -17.27 14.90
N TYR A 161 -9.85 -16.41 14.23
CA TYR A 161 -8.38 -16.43 14.16
C TYR A 161 -7.71 -15.59 15.24
N VAL A 162 -8.48 -14.80 16.03
CA VAL A 162 -7.92 -13.95 17.09
C VAL A 162 -7.06 -14.76 18.06
N SER A 163 -5.88 -14.26 18.35
CA SER A 163 -4.95 -14.87 19.30
C SER A 163 -5.37 -14.59 20.75
N ASN A 164 -4.72 -15.27 21.70
CA ASN A 164 -4.88 -14.97 23.11
C ASN A 164 -4.01 -13.78 23.57
N GLU A 165 -3.21 -13.23 22.71
CA GLU A 165 -2.31 -12.11 22.95
C GLU A 165 -2.92 -10.83 22.38
N LYS A 166 -2.72 -9.70 23.05
CA LYS A 166 -3.08 -8.40 22.48
C LYS A 166 -2.14 -8.06 21.32
N TRP A 167 -2.59 -7.18 20.42
CA TRP A 167 -1.76 -6.61 19.38
C TRP A 167 -0.45 -6.05 19.93
N GLN A 168 0.67 -6.52 19.41
CA GLN A 168 2.01 -6.15 19.87
C GLN A 168 2.73 -5.19 18.92
N GLY A 169 2.07 -4.76 17.85
CA GLY A 169 2.63 -3.98 16.75
C GLY A 169 2.75 -4.78 15.47
N MET A 170 3.31 -4.17 14.44
CA MET A 170 3.45 -4.80 13.12
C MET A 170 4.37 -6.02 13.19
N PRO A 171 3.92 -7.21 12.74
CA PRO A 171 4.78 -8.39 12.62
C PRO A 171 5.99 -8.13 11.71
N ASP A 172 7.10 -8.81 11.96
CA ASP A 172 8.36 -8.62 11.23
C ASP A 172 8.23 -8.83 9.71
N GLU A 173 7.39 -9.79 9.28
CA GLU A 173 7.19 -10.09 7.86
C GLU A 173 6.16 -9.20 7.16
N THR A 174 5.68 -8.16 7.83
CA THR A 174 4.77 -7.17 7.24
C THR A 174 5.50 -6.35 6.17
N ILE A 175 4.85 -6.12 5.03
CA ILE A 175 5.40 -5.35 3.92
C ILE A 175 4.36 -4.37 3.33
N ILE A 176 4.82 -3.41 2.54
CA ILE A 176 3.95 -2.77 1.55
C ILE A 176 3.69 -3.79 0.46
N GLY A 177 2.47 -4.28 0.35
CA GLY A 177 2.11 -5.21 -0.71
C GLY A 177 1.90 -4.48 -2.03
N TYR A 178 1.20 -3.35 -2.00
CA TYR A 178 0.96 -2.51 -3.16
C TYR A 178 0.52 -1.09 -2.78
N VAL A 179 0.43 -0.23 -3.78
CA VAL A 179 -0.27 1.07 -3.69
C VAL A 179 -1.40 1.14 -4.69
N ASN A 180 -2.53 1.71 -4.28
CA ASN A 180 -3.62 2.04 -5.17
C ASN A 180 -3.61 3.55 -5.43
N LEU A 181 -3.45 3.93 -6.69
CA LEU A 181 -3.27 5.32 -7.13
C LEU A 181 -4.47 5.78 -7.95
N LYS A 182 -4.94 6.97 -7.65
CA LYS A 182 -5.92 7.68 -8.48
C LYS A 182 -5.23 8.22 -9.73
N THR A 183 -5.74 7.87 -10.91
CA THR A 183 -5.23 8.34 -12.20
C THR A 183 -6.31 9.05 -13.01
N ILE A 184 -5.92 9.80 -14.02
CA ILE A 184 -6.84 10.53 -14.90
C ILE A 184 -7.31 9.63 -16.05
N GLU A 185 -6.39 8.89 -16.66
CA GLU A 185 -6.63 8.17 -17.92
C GLU A 185 -5.87 6.84 -17.93
N LEU A 186 -6.60 5.72 -17.74
CA LEU A 186 -6.02 4.38 -17.64
C LEU A 186 -5.21 3.99 -18.88
N LYS A 187 -5.72 4.23 -20.09
CA LYS A 187 -5.02 3.86 -21.34
C LYS A 187 -3.64 4.51 -21.48
N ARG A 188 -3.49 5.72 -20.97
CA ARG A 188 -2.23 6.45 -21.02
C ARG A 188 -1.22 5.92 -20.00
N VAL A 189 -1.69 5.61 -18.80
CA VAL A 189 -0.80 5.17 -17.71
C VAL A 189 -0.35 3.72 -17.88
N ILE A 190 -1.14 2.84 -18.52
CA ILE A 190 -0.73 1.44 -18.73
C ILE A 190 0.59 1.36 -19.52
N SER A 191 0.71 2.08 -20.62
CA SER A 191 1.95 2.12 -21.39
C SER A 191 3.13 2.70 -20.61
N TYR A 192 2.85 3.69 -19.76
CA TYR A 192 3.84 4.29 -18.89
C TYR A 192 4.38 3.28 -17.86
N TYR A 193 3.50 2.59 -17.13
CA TYR A 193 3.93 1.61 -16.12
C TYR A 193 4.61 0.39 -16.76
N LYS A 194 4.13 -0.12 -17.89
CA LYS A 194 4.81 -1.20 -18.61
C LYS A 194 6.23 -0.81 -19.04
N ASN A 195 6.38 0.36 -19.66
CA ASN A 195 7.66 0.77 -20.25
C ASN A 195 8.70 1.25 -19.23
N PHE A 196 8.27 1.87 -18.13
CA PHE A 196 9.18 2.51 -17.17
C PHE A 196 9.30 1.78 -15.83
N PHE A 197 8.38 0.88 -15.50
CA PHE A 197 8.34 0.18 -14.21
C PHE A 197 8.49 -1.33 -14.35
N GLY A 198 8.52 -1.87 -15.57
CA GLY A 198 8.62 -3.31 -15.78
C GLY A 198 7.41 -4.10 -15.28
N LEU A 199 6.24 -3.46 -15.24
CA LEU A 199 5.00 -4.08 -14.78
C LEU A 199 4.13 -4.53 -15.95
N GLU A 200 3.44 -5.67 -15.76
CA GLU A 200 2.43 -6.18 -16.69
C GLU A 200 1.04 -6.15 -16.03
N ALA A 201 -0.01 -6.15 -16.85
CA ALA A 201 -1.37 -6.28 -16.34
C ALA A 201 -1.59 -7.68 -15.79
N SER A 202 -1.95 -7.78 -14.51
CA SER A 202 -2.11 -9.04 -13.77
C SER A 202 -3.55 -9.53 -13.65
N SER A 203 -4.52 -8.64 -13.88
CA SER A 203 -5.95 -8.98 -13.93
C SER A 203 -6.56 -8.60 -15.27
N LEU A 204 -7.81 -9.00 -15.50
CA LEU A 204 -8.58 -8.52 -16.65
C LEU A 204 -8.71 -7.01 -16.59
N GLU A 205 -8.48 -6.34 -17.73
CA GLU A 205 -8.58 -4.89 -17.82
C GLU A 205 -10.04 -4.46 -17.66
N THR A 206 -10.30 -3.52 -16.76
CA THR A 206 -11.59 -2.87 -16.64
C THR A 206 -11.52 -1.43 -17.16
N ASN A 207 -12.67 -0.79 -17.38
CA ASN A 207 -12.70 0.62 -17.77
C ASN A 207 -12.39 1.58 -16.62
N THR A 208 -12.28 1.09 -15.39
CA THR A 208 -12.22 1.91 -14.17
C THR A 208 -11.01 1.64 -13.30
N ALA A 209 -10.39 0.48 -13.43
CA ALA A 209 -9.19 0.11 -12.67
C ALA A 209 -8.27 -0.81 -13.50
N LEU A 210 -7.00 -0.77 -13.19
CA LEU A 210 -5.95 -1.59 -13.77
C LEU A 210 -5.02 -2.08 -12.66
N TYR A 211 -4.77 -3.38 -12.65
CA TYR A 211 -3.88 -4.05 -11.70
C TYR A 211 -2.60 -4.42 -12.42
N LEU A 212 -1.47 -4.01 -11.86
CA LEU A 212 -0.17 -4.10 -12.48
C LEU A 212 0.80 -4.82 -11.55
N SER A 213 1.52 -5.77 -12.09
CA SER A 213 2.41 -6.61 -11.31
C SER A 213 3.67 -7.03 -12.08
N SER A 214 4.63 -7.53 -11.34
CA SER A 214 5.77 -8.31 -11.79
C SER A 214 5.81 -9.64 -11.06
N ASN A 215 6.64 -10.57 -11.53
CA ASN A 215 6.99 -11.80 -10.83
C ASN A 215 5.78 -12.69 -10.44
N GLY A 216 4.65 -12.58 -11.18
CA GLY A 216 3.48 -13.43 -10.96
C GLY A 216 2.61 -13.07 -9.74
N TYR A 217 2.86 -11.95 -9.07
CA TYR A 217 1.99 -11.46 -8.01
C TYR A 217 0.69 -10.87 -8.56
N HIS A 218 -0.34 -10.78 -7.73
CA HIS A 218 -1.62 -10.25 -8.18
C HIS A 218 -1.59 -8.73 -8.40
N GLN A 219 -0.81 -7.95 -7.64
CA GLN A 219 -0.70 -6.49 -7.83
C GLN A 219 0.44 -5.87 -7.03
N HIS A 220 1.27 -5.03 -7.65
CA HIS A 220 2.25 -4.15 -6.99
C HIS A 220 1.84 -2.67 -7.09
N ILE A 221 1.14 -2.31 -8.16
CA ILE A 221 0.50 -1.01 -8.33
C ILE A 221 -0.90 -1.23 -8.90
N VAL A 222 -1.90 -0.66 -8.26
CA VAL A 222 -3.25 -0.52 -8.80
C VAL A 222 -3.44 0.94 -9.20
N VAL A 223 -4.05 1.18 -10.36
CA VAL A 223 -4.47 2.51 -10.77
C VAL A 223 -5.96 2.53 -11.08
N ASN A 224 -6.65 3.55 -10.62
CA ASN A 224 -8.09 3.72 -10.86
C ASN A 224 -8.43 5.14 -11.30
N ASN A 225 -9.51 5.31 -12.07
CA ASN A 225 -10.01 6.61 -12.51
C ASN A 225 -11.38 6.97 -11.92
N TRP A 226 -11.73 6.39 -10.77
CA TRP A 226 -13.07 6.54 -10.18
C TRP A 226 -13.43 8.00 -9.90
N PHE A 227 -12.49 8.77 -9.34
CA PHE A 227 -12.73 10.14 -8.89
C PHE A 227 -11.88 11.19 -9.62
N SER A 228 -10.70 10.81 -10.15
CA SER A 228 -9.72 11.77 -10.64
C SER A 228 -10.06 12.33 -12.03
N ARG A 229 -9.81 13.63 -12.19
CA ARG A 229 -10.02 14.37 -13.44
C ARG A 229 -8.86 15.32 -13.75
N ILE A 230 -8.01 15.61 -12.76
CA ILE A 230 -6.89 16.53 -12.88
C ILE A 230 -5.61 15.90 -12.32
N LYS A 231 -4.48 16.34 -12.84
CA LYS A 231 -3.16 15.89 -12.40
C LYS A 231 -2.84 16.38 -10.99
N ARG A 232 -2.04 15.61 -10.27
CA ARG A 232 -1.38 16.07 -9.07
C ARG A 232 -0.33 17.10 -9.41
N ILE A 233 -0.28 18.17 -8.63
CA ILE A 233 0.69 19.26 -8.75
C ILE A 233 1.31 19.55 -7.38
N GLU A 234 2.48 20.18 -7.40
CA GLU A 234 3.16 20.67 -6.19
C GLU A 234 3.27 19.60 -5.09
N ASN A 235 3.78 18.40 -5.43
CA ASN A 235 3.89 17.28 -4.50
C ASN A 235 4.59 17.64 -3.18
N ASP A 236 5.53 18.57 -3.18
CA ASP A 236 6.25 19.08 -2.02
C ASP A 236 5.45 20.04 -1.12
N LYS A 237 4.34 20.58 -1.65
CA LYS A 237 3.48 21.56 -0.98
C LYS A 237 2.03 21.11 -0.80
N THR A 238 1.71 19.89 -1.22
CA THR A 238 0.35 19.33 -1.13
C THR A 238 0.32 18.25 -0.07
N TYR A 239 -0.67 18.28 0.82
CA TYR A 239 -0.87 17.24 1.82
C TYR A 239 -1.19 15.88 1.20
N GLY A 240 -1.00 14.81 1.95
CA GLY A 240 -1.11 13.44 1.50
C GLY A 240 0.12 13.01 0.68
N LEU A 241 -0.07 12.24 -0.38
CA LEU A 241 1.02 11.63 -1.15
C LEU A 241 2.04 12.66 -1.66
N ALA A 242 3.28 12.56 -1.21
CA ALA A 242 4.40 13.33 -1.73
C ALA A 242 5.23 12.55 -2.74
N CYS A 243 5.50 11.27 -2.44
CA CYS A 243 6.37 10.44 -3.27
C CYS A 243 6.09 8.95 -3.04
N VAL A 244 6.30 8.14 -4.07
CA VAL A 244 6.32 6.67 -4.01
C VAL A 244 7.75 6.20 -4.27
N ASP A 245 8.28 5.35 -3.38
CA ASP A 245 9.58 4.69 -3.55
C ASP A 245 9.40 3.32 -4.19
N TYR A 246 10.17 3.05 -5.22
CA TYR A 246 9.99 1.90 -6.08
C TYR A 246 11.30 1.13 -6.26
N HIS A 247 11.26 -0.15 -5.97
CA HIS A 247 12.36 -1.06 -6.24
C HIS A 247 12.31 -1.54 -7.69
N TYR A 248 13.43 -1.33 -8.42
CA TYR A 248 13.60 -1.73 -9.81
C TYR A 248 15.06 -2.16 -10.03
N PRO A 249 15.37 -3.47 -9.98
CA PRO A 249 16.74 -3.99 -9.97
C PRO A 249 17.63 -3.51 -11.13
N GLU A 250 17.04 -3.41 -12.32
CA GLU A 250 17.75 -3.08 -13.57
C GLU A 250 18.00 -1.59 -13.76
N THR A 251 17.68 -0.75 -12.79
CA THR A 251 17.86 0.70 -12.92
C THR A 251 18.74 1.27 -11.81
N THR A 252 19.21 2.50 -12.04
CA THR A 252 19.91 3.29 -11.04
C THR A 252 18.95 4.21 -10.28
N HIS A 253 19.44 4.87 -9.25
CA HIS A 253 18.70 5.92 -8.57
C HIS A 253 18.22 6.98 -9.56
N LYS A 254 16.93 7.21 -9.63
CA LYS A 254 16.31 8.27 -10.45
C LYS A 254 14.99 8.73 -9.85
N HIS A 255 14.58 9.93 -10.22
CA HIS A 255 13.28 10.49 -9.91
C HIS A 255 12.49 10.63 -11.21
N ILE A 256 11.22 10.23 -11.19
CA ILE A 256 10.34 10.33 -12.34
C ILE A 256 9.00 10.91 -11.88
N THR A 257 8.50 11.89 -12.61
CA THR A 257 7.11 12.36 -12.44
C THR A 257 6.26 11.69 -13.50
N GLY A 258 5.26 10.95 -13.06
CA GLY A 258 4.32 10.25 -13.93
C GLY A 258 3.39 11.18 -14.70
N PRO A 259 2.63 10.62 -15.66
CA PRO A 259 1.68 11.40 -16.47
C PRO A 259 0.58 12.04 -15.63
N ASP A 260 0.30 11.49 -14.46
CA ASP A 260 -0.66 12.00 -13.46
C ASP A 260 -0.08 13.03 -12.50
N GLY A 261 1.20 13.34 -12.62
CA GLY A 261 1.91 14.24 -11.72
C GLY A 261 2.41 13.56 -10.43
N ILE A 262 2.24 12.25 -10.27
CA ILE A 262 2.76 11.51 -9.12
C ILE A 262 4.27 11.35 -9.25
N LEU A 263 5.00 11.65 -8.17
CA LEU A 263 6.45 11.54 -8.08
C LEU A 263 6.85 10.13 -7.61
N PHE A 264 7.79 9.52 -8.31
CA PHE A 264 8.41 8.25 -7.96
C PHE A 264 9.92 8.42 -7.77
N ARG A 265 10.48 7.74 -6.75
CA ARG A 265 11.92 7.58 -6.54
C ARG A 265 12.29 6.12 -6.72
N PHE A 266 13.23 5.82 -7.58
CA PHE A 266 13.67 4.47 -7.87
C PHE A 266 14.90 4.12 -7.05
N ASN A 267 14.87 2.96 -6.40
CA ASN A 267 15.96 2.38 -5.60
C ASN A 267 16.49 3.34 -4.52
N PHE A 268 15.61 4.13 -3.93
CA PHE A 268 15.96 5.00 -2.81
C PHE A 268 16.31 4.16 -1.56
N TYR A 269 15.52 3.13 -1.31
CA TYR A 269 15.79 2.11 -0.31
C TYR A 269 16.39 0.86 -0.98
N LYS A 270 17.34 0.23 -0.30
CA LYS A 270 17.92 -1.03 -0.78
C LYS A 270 17.08 -2.20 -0.30
N VAL A 271 16.83 -3.15 -1.18
CA VAL A 271 16.28 -4.47 -0.83
C VAL A 271 17.48 -5.39 -0.57
N VAL A 272 17.51 -6.01 0.60
CA VAL A 272 18.59 -6.90 1.05
C VAL A 272 18.23 -8.36 0.78
#